data_2857f59e0faf89be697939c060ebbdbe
#
_entry.id   2857f59e0faf89be697939c060ebbdbe
#
_cell.length_a   1.000
_cell.length_b   1.000
_cell.length_c   1.000
_cell.angle_alpha   90.00
_cell.angle_beta   90.00
_cell.angle_gamma   90.00
#
_symmetry.space_group_name_H-M   'P 1'
#
loop_
_entity.id
_entity.type
_entity.pdbx_description
1 polymer ?
#
loop_
_entity_poly.entity_id
_entity_poly.type
_entity_poly.pdbx_seq_one_letter_code
_entity_poly.pdbx_strand_id
1 'polypeptide(L)'
;MFLEPVSGQLKKVRQIAFVVPNAIEWAHRHMARFGSGPFFVLAHLPHDLQTYRGKEIDLDTTGVVGQWGDVMVEFVEQHCDTPSAYRELFPSGGPGLHHMTVFVNDIHEA
;
A
#
# COMPACT_ATOMS: atom_id res chain seq x y z
N MET A 1 -3.65 -26.20 -20.84
CA MET A 1 -2.93 -26.75 -19.68
C MET A 1 -3.68 -26.37 -18.41
N PHE A 2 -3.75 -27.28 -17.47
CA PHE A 2 -4.49 -27.10 -16.23
C PHE A 2 -3.52 -27.16 -15.05
N LEU A 3 -3.59 -26.14 -14.16
CA LEU A 3 -2.71 -26.05 -12.99
C LEU A 3 -3.54 -26.05 -11.72
N GLU A 4 -3.13 -26.84 -10.75
CA GLU A 4 -3.76 -26.90 -9.43
C GLU A 4 -2.79 -26.49 -8.36
N PRO A 5 -3.29 -25.89 -7.24
CA PRO A 5 -2.41 -25.55 -6.13
C PRO A 5 -1.85 -26.81 -5.48
N VAL A 6 -0.59 -26.75 -5.05
CA VAL A 6 0.09 -27.87 -4.38
C VAL A 6 -0.13 -27.88 -2.88
N SER A 7 -0.55 -26.76 -2.29
CA SER A 7 -0.88 -26.70 -0.87
C SER A 7 -2.36 -26.40 -0.72
N GLY A 8 -2.96 -26.91 0.35
CA GLY A 8 -4.38 -26.78 0.57
C GLY A 8 -4.86 -25.46 1.12
N GLN A 9 -3.97 -24.49 1.37
CA GLN A 9 -4.36 -23.21 1.99
C GLN A 9 -4.27 -22.06 1.02
N LEU A 10 -5.44 -21.50 0.72
CA LEU A 10 -5.52 -20.24 -0.02
C LEU A 10 -5.12 -19.08 0.90
N LYS A 11 -4.20 -18.24 0.46
CA LYS A 11 -3.89 -16.98 1.11
C LYS A 11 -4.55 -15.86 0.32
N LYS A 12 -5.51 -15.20 0.95
CA LYS A 12 -6.31 -14.17 0.28
C LYS A 12 -5.54 -12.86 0.23
N VAL A 13 -5.75 -12.11 -0.85
CA VAL A 13 -5.32 -10.71 -0.90
C VAL A 13 -6.16 -9.94 0.13
N ARG A 14 -5.49 -9.24 1.04
CA ARG A 14 -6.14 -8.50 2.12
C ARG A 14 -6.08 -7.00 1.92
N GLN A 15 -5.14 -6.51 1.12
CA GLN A 15 -4.94 -5.08 0.94
C GLN A 15 -4.45 -4.79 -0.46
N ILE A 16 -4.97 -3.72 -1.05
CA ILE A 16 -4.56 -3.20 -2.34
C ILE A 16 -4.07 -1.77 -2.11
N ALA A 17 -2.84 -1.49 -2.52
CA ALA A 17 -2.20 -0.20 -2.24
C ALA A 17 -1.90 0.57 -3.52
N PHE A 18 -2.26 1.84 -3.51
CA PHE A 18 -2.01 2.78 -4.60
C PHE A 18 -1.07 3.88 -4.13
N VAL A 19 -0.12 4.26 -4.96
CA VAL A 19 0.66 5.49 -4.78
C VAL A 19 -0.08 6.60 -5.49
N VAL A 20 -0.36 7.69 -4.76
CA VAL A 20 -1.18 8.79 -5.28
C VAL A 20 -0.56 10.14 -4.90
N PRO A 21 -0.88 11.21 -5.66
CA PRO A 21 -0.35 12.54 -5.36
C PRO A 21 -0.94 13.16 -4.09
N ASN A 22 -2.16 12.78 -3.70
CA ASN A 22 -2.83 13.30 -2.51
C ASN A 22 -3.69 12.19 -1.91
N ALA A 23 -3.19 11.57 -0.84
CA ALA A 23 -3.81 10.37 -0.28
C ALA A 23 -5.20 10.64 0.28
N ILE A 24 -5.39 11.77 0.98
CA ILE A 24 -6.68 12.12 1.57
C ILE A 24 -7.73 12.36 0.48
N GLU A 25 -7.36 13.11 -0.54
CA GLU A 25 -8.27 13.38 -1.66
C GLU A 25 -8.70 12.10 -2.37
N TRP A 26 -7.75 11.20 -2.61
CA TRP A 26 -8.05 9.93 -3.27
C TRP A 26 -8.94 9.03 -2.41
N ALA A 27 -8.76 9.05 -1.09
CA ALA A 27 -9.65 8.33 -0.18
C ALA A 27 -11.08 8.90 -0.26
N HIS A 28 -11.23 10.22 -0.27
CA HIS A 28 -12.55 10.84 -0.43
C HIS A 28 -13.21 10.45 -1.75
N ARG A 29 -12.46 10.44 -2.83
CA ARG A 29 -12.98 10.01 -4.15
C ARG A 29 -13.43 8.56 -4.13
N HIS A 30 -12.65 7.71 -3.47
CA HIS A 30 -12.96 6.29 -3.39
C HIS A 30 -14.22 6.04 -2.56
N MET A 31 -14.35 6.73 -1.43
CA MET A 31 -15.56 6.65 -0.62
C MET A 31 -16.80 7.10 -1.39
N ALA A 32 -16.69 8.22 -2.11
CA ALA A 32 -17.81 8.76 -2.87
C ALA A 32 -18.24 7.82 -4.00
N ARG A 33 -17.28 7.14 -4.62
CA ARG A 33 -17.56 6.28 -5.78
C ARG A 33 -18.00 4.89 -5.38
N PHE A 34 -17.40 4.31 -4.34
CA PHE A 34 -17.58 2.91 -4.01
C PHE A 34 -18.21 2.65 -2.64
N GLY A 35 -18.43 3.69 -1.83
CA GLY A 35 -18.98 3.51 -0.49
C GLY A 35 -18.01 2.83 0.47
N SER A 36 -16.72 2.85 0.19
CA SER A 36 -15.69 2.28 1.06
C SER A 36 -15.51 3.11 2.33
N GLY A 37 -14.82 2.54 3.29
CA GLY A 37 -14.51 3.21 4.55
C GLY A 37 -15.08 2.47 5.74
N PRO A 38 -14.85 3.00 6.95
CA PRO A 38 -14.15 4.26 7.25
C PRO A 38 -12.67 4.21 6.88
N PHE A 39 -12.07 5.38 6.71
CA PHE A 39 -10.64 5.51 6.45
C PHE A 39 -9.93 6.13 7.65
N PHE A 40 -8.71 5.66 7.88
CA PHE A 40 -7.81 6.18 8.91
C PHE A 40 -6.62 6.85 8.23
N VAL A 41 -6.28 8.06 8.69
CA VAL A 41 -5.14 8.81 8.16
C VAL A 41 -3.95 8.61 9.09
N LEU A 42 -2.86 8.11 8.53
CA LEU A 42 -1.58 7.93 9.20
C LEU A 42 -0.61 8.96 8.63
N ALA A 43 -0.72 10.20 9.12
CA ALA A 43 0.02 11.31 8.57
C ALA A 43 1.48 11.27 8.99
N HIS A 44 2.39 11.47 8.04
CA HIS A 44 3.83 11.57 8.27
C HIS A 44 4.34 10.46 9.18
N LEU A 45 4.11 9.21 8.75
CA LEU A 45 4.43 8.03 9.54
C LEU A 45 5.89 8.06 9.99
N PRO A 46 6.15 7.90 11.31
CA PRO A 46 7.52 7.73 11.78
C PRO A 46 8.03 6.36 11.35
N HIS A 47 9.24 6.33 10.80
CA HIS A 47 9.89 5.10 10.40
C HIS A 47 11.20 4.97 11.18
N ASP A 48 11.26 3.98 12.09
CA ASP A 48 12.45 3.77 12.90
C ASP A 48 13.63 3.30 12.06
N LEU A 49 13.36 2.47 11.07
CA LEU A 49 14.38 1.97 10.16
C LEU A 49 13.75 1.72 8.80
N GLN A 50 14.19 2.49 7.81
CA GLN A 50 13.81 2.28 6.43
C GLN A 50 15.04 2.10 5.58
N THR A 51 15.03 1.08 4.74
CA THR A 51 16.10 0.85 3.79
C THR A 51 15.53 0.77 2.38
N TYR A 52 16.31 1.26 1.44
CA TYR A 52 16.02 1.13 0.03
C TYR A 52 17.31 0.77 -0.69
N ARG A 53 17.30 -0.39 -1.36
CA ARG A 53 18.47 -0.95 -2.04
C ARG A 53 19.69 -1.04 -1.11
N GLY A 54 19.45 -1.48 0.13
CA GLY A 54 20.50 -1.69 1.12
C GLY A 54 21.00 -0.45 1.85
N LYS A 55 20.40 0.71 1.59
CA LYS A 55 20.76 1.95 2.27
C LYS A 55 19.64 2.43 3.16
N GLU A 56 19.99 2.97 4.32
CA GLU A 56 19.02 3.66 5.16
C GLU A 56 18.53 4.92 4.46
N ILE A 57 17.22 5.12 4.49
CA ILE A 57 16.59 6.33 3.93
C ILE A 57 15.69 6.97 4.96
N ASP A 58 15.51 8.28 4.82
CA ASP A 58 14.55 9.04 5.59
C ASP A 58 13.37 9.35 4.67
N LEU A 59 12.25 8.68 4.93
CA LEU A 59 11.09 8.72 4.06
C LEU A 59 9.91 9.33 4.78
N ASP A 60 9.31 10.35 4.18
CA ASP A 60 8.13 11.02 4.70
C ASP A 60 6.92 10.63 3.87
N THR A 61 6.04 9.83 4.47
CA THR A 61 4.82 9.35 3.80
C THR A 61 3.60 9.55 4.67
N THR A 62 2.45 9.71 4.01
CA THR A 62 1.14 9.62 4.63
C THR A 62 0.41 8.44 4.01
N GLY A 63 -0.11 7.55 4.86
CA GLY A 63 -0.96 6.44 4.45
C GLY A 63 -2.40 6.70 4.86
N VAL A 64 -3.33 6.42 3.98
CA VAL A 64 -4.76 6.50 4.28
C VAL A 64 -5.37 5.15 3.94
N VAL A 65 -5.86 4.45 4.96
CA VAL A 65 -6.28 3.05 4.86
C VAL A 65 -7.73 2.91 5.23
N GLY A 66 -8.48 2.21 4.40
CA GLY A 66 -9.90 1.98 4.67
C GLY A 66 -10.38 0.61 4.22
N GLN A 67 -11.54 0.22 4.73
CA GLN A 67 -12.15 -1.05 4.39
C GLN A 67 -12.96 -0.90 3.10
N TRP A 68 -12.80 -1.88 2.22
CA TRP A 68 -13.53 -1.96 0.95
C TRP A 68 -14.05 -3.38 0.79
N GLY A 69 -15.20 -3.65 1.43
CA GLY A 69 -15.71 -5.03 1.49
C GLY A 69 -14.75 -5.94 2.23
N ASP A 70 -14.32 -7.02 1.60
CA ASP A 70 -13.44 -8.01 2.21
C ASP A 70 -11.95 -7.63 2.14
N VAL A 71 -11.62 -6.56 1.44
CA VAL A 71 -10.24 -6.09 1.33
C VAL A 71 -10.12 -4.69 1.91
N MET A 72 -8.88 -4.31 2.23
CA MET A 72 -8.54 -2.93 2.57
C MET A 72 -7.95 -2.25 1.34
N VAL A 73 -8.18 -0.95 1.22
CA VAL A 73 -7.51 -0.13 0.23
C VAL A 73 -6.64 0.89 0.94
N GLU A 74 -5.41 1.05 0.46
CA GLU A 74 -4.47 2.01 1.00
C GLU A 74 -4.06 3.00 -0.09
N PHE A 75 -4.04 4.28 0.27
CA PHE A 75 -3.46 5.32 -0.56
C PHE A 75 -2.21 5.85 0.13
N VAL A 76 -1.09 5.83 -0.58
CA VAL A 76 0.21 6.28 -0.06
C VAL A 76 0.64 7.52 -0.82
N GLU A 77 0.97 8.55 -0.07
CA GLU A 77 1.53 9.79 -0.59
C GLU A 77 2.93 9.98 -0.03
N GLN A 78 3.93 10.11 -0.90
CA GLN A 78 5.29 10.43 -0.48
C GLN A 78 5.49 11.95 -0.56
N HIS A 79 5.86 12.57 0.55
CA HIS A 79 6.01 14.03 0.65
C HIS A 79 7.40 14.54 0.25
N CYS A 80 8.37 13.64 0.12
CA CYS A 80 9.75 13.99 -0.18
C CYS A 80 10.20 13.37 -1.51
N ASP A 81 11.37 13.77 -1.99
CA ASP A 81 11.93 13.26 -3.24
C ASP A 81 12.94 12.13 -3.02
N THR A 82 13.01 11.60 -1.81
CA THR A 82 13.90 10.50 -1.48
C THR A 82 13.63 9.31 -2.38
N PRO A 83 14.67 8.72 -3.00
CA PRO A 83 14.47 7.48 -3.76
C PRO A 83 13.88 6.38 -2.88
N SER A 84 12.86 5.71 -3.38
CA SER A 84 12.10 4.70 -2.64
C SER A 84 11.48 3.71 -3.60
N ALA A 85 10.94 2.62 -3.06
CA ALA A 85 10.16 1.67 -3.85
C ALA A 85 8.97 2.36 -4.52
N TYR A 86 8.37 3.36 -3.88
CA TYR A 86 7.26 4.11 -4.45
C TYR A 86 7.69 4.94 -5.65
N ARG A 87 8.80 5.67 -5.53
CA ARG A 87 9.33 6.52 -6.59
C ARG A 87 9.97 5.73 -7.72
N GLU A 88 10.42 4.51 -7.45
CA GLU A 88 10.96 3.64 -8.48
C GLU A 88 9.89 3.31 -9.52
N LEU A 89 8.69 2.98 -9.07
CA LEU A 89 7.57 2.64 -9.95
C LEU A 89 6.83 3.88 -10.43
N PHE A 90 6.70 4.89 -9.58
CA PHE A 90 5.98 6.13 -9.88
C PHE A 90 6.86 7.33 -9.59
N PRO A 91 7.80 7.69 -10.49
CA PRO A 91 8.74 8.79 -10.23
C PRO A 91 8.08 10.14 -9.94
N SER A 92 6.89 10.37 -10.49
CA SER A 92 6.15 11.62 -10.30
C SER A 92 5.08 11.54 -9.19
N GLY A 93 5.05 10.43 -8.43
CA GLY A 93 4.12 10.31 -7.31
C GLY A 93 2.78 9.66 -7.63
N GLY A 94 2.66 9.05 -8.78
CA GLY A 94 1.42 8.38 -9.20
C GLY A 94 0.47 9.30 -9.95
N PRO A 95 -0.82 8.89 -10.09
CA PRO A 95 -1.46 7.77 -9.39
C PRO A 95 -1.22 6.42 -10.06
N GLY A 96 -1.23 5.37 -9.26
CA GLY A 96 -1.18 4.03 -9.80
C GLY A 96 -1.15 2.93 -8.74
N LEU A 97 -1.51 1.73 -9.15
CA LEU A 97 -1.46 0.55 -8.32
C LEU A 97 0.01 0.20 -8.05
N HIS A 98 0.36 0.05 -6.78
CA HIS A 98 1.75 -0.23 -6.39
C HIS A 98 1.94 -1.67 -5.92
N HIS A 99 1.10 -2.15 -5.02
CA HIS A 99 1.25 -3.51 -4.50
C HIS A 99 -0.04 -4.04 -3.90
N MET A 100 -0.03 -5.35 -3.68
CA MET A 100 -1.07 -6.05 -2.94
C MET A 100 -0.43 -6.80 -1.79
N THR A 101 -1.19 -7.02 -0.72
CA THR A 101 -0.69 -7.63 0.51
C THR A 101 -1.51 -8.85 0.89
N VAL A 102 -0.83 -9.91 1.26
CA VAL A 102 -1.41 -11.05 1.96
C VAL A 102 -0.85 -11.07 3.38
N PHE A 103 -1.63 -11.55 4.34
CA PHE A 103 -1.18 -11.67 5.71
C PHE A 103 -0.69 -13.10 5.95
N VAL A 104 0.45 -13.22 6.61
CA VAL A 104 1.05 -14.49 6.96
C VAL A 104 1.40 -14.49 8.45
N ASN A 105 1.47 -15.68 9.06
CA ASN A 105 1.84 -15.79 10.47
C ASN A 105 3.34 -15.56 10.70
N ASP A 106 4.16 -15.93 9.73
CA ASP A 106 5.61 -15.77 9.78
C ASP A 106 6.08 -15.40 8.39
N ILE A 107 6.76 -14.26 8.27
CA ILE A 107 7.24 -13.75 6.98
C ILE A 107 8.20 -14.73 6.29
N HIS A 108 8.90 -15.57 7.08
CA HIS A 108 9.82 -16.55 6.53
C HIS A 108 9.11 -17.75 5.89
N GLU A 109 7.80 -17.89 6.13
CA GLU A 109 6.97 -18.92 5.50
C GLU A 109 6.38 -18.46 4.15
N ALA A 110 6.50 -17.19 3.84
CA ALA A 110 5.84 -16.59 2.66
C ALA A 110 6.50 -16.98 1.32
#